data_b85e11470ab7f57c2b47535a5c823146
#
_entry.id   b85e11470ab7f57c2b47535a5c823146
#
_cell.length_a   1.000
_cell.length_b   1.000
_cell.length_c   1.000
_cell.angle_alpha   90.00
_cell.angle_beta   90.00
_cell.angle_gamma   90.00
#
_symmetry.space_group_name_H-M   'P 1'
#
loop_
_entity.id
_entity.type
_entity.pdbx_description
1 polymer ?
#
loop_
_entity_poly.entity_id
_entity_poly.type
_entity_poly.pdbx_seq_one_letter_code
_entity_poly.pdbx_strand_id
1 'polypeptide(L)'
;KFASAEAIEEAVKTGKLNQTVFAMGCFWGPDSNFGGMPGVVQTRVGYAGAPTLNPSYRDLKGHAEVVRVVYDNEQINYRNLLGNFESWFVPGRKQGQYRPILFVYDREQKQVADELIQAIGKENSPEVIEAGEQKAYFWSAEDYHQKYRLRRNEKLVSLAELDFGPRWDEHLYFTKLNGDGGKGFNSAQWLKKLPQEMQKAYRIG
;
A
#
# COMPACT_ATOMS: atom_id res chain seq x y z
N LYS A 1 -5.77 -9.10 15.74
CA LYS A 1 -4.49 -9.63 16.18
C LYS A 1 -3.36 -8.65 15.87
N PHE A 2 -3.30 -8.06 14.69
CA PHE A 2 -2.31 -7.09 14.25
C PHE A 2 -3.01 -5.76 13.94
N ALA A 3 -3.18 -4.90 14.92
CA ALA A 3 -3.96 -3.67 14.75
C ALA A 3 -3.10 -2.40 14.78
N SER A 4 -2.14 -2.29 15.69
CA SER A 4 -1.24 -1.12 15.76
C SER A 4 -0.04 -1.24 14.82
N ALA A 5 0.58 -0.10 14.50
CA ALA A 5 1.76 -0.02 13.66
C ALA A 5 2.91 -0.92 14.17
N GLU A 6 3.17 -0.87 15.48
CA GLU A 6 4.24 -1.65 16.13
C GLU A 6 4.00 -3.16 16.01
N ALA A 7 2.74 -3.60 16.24
CA ALA A 7 2.38 -5.02 16.15
C ALA A 7 2.50 -5.53 14.71
N ILE A 8 2.19 -4.70 13.71
CA ILE A 8 2.33 -5.02 12.29
C ILE A 8 3.80 -5.11 11.90
N GLU A 9 4.62 -4.13 12.30
CA GLU A 9 6.06 -4.14 12.02
C GLU A 9 6.76 -5.35 12.63
N GLU A 10 6.45 -5.69 13.88
CA GLU A 10 7.00 -6.87 14.55
C GLU A 10 6.55 -8.17 13.86
N ALA A 11 5.30 -8.24 13.40
CA ALA A 11 4.80 -9.40 12.68
C ALA A 11 5.48 -9.58 11.31
N VAL A 12 5.83 -8.51 10.61
CA VAL A 12 6.62 -8.56 9.37
C VAL A 12 8.04 -9.05 9.66
N LYS A 13 8.71 -8.49 10.69
CA LYS A 13 10.06 -8.91 11.07
C LYS A 13 10.15 -10.39 11.45
N THR A 14 9.12 -10.90 12.10
CA THR A 14 9.05 -12.31 12.56
C THR A 14 8.46 -13.27 11.52
N GLY A 15 8.14 -12.80 10.31
CA GLY A 15 7.59 -13.61 9.23
C GLY A 15 6.14 -14.08 9.45
N LYS A 16 5.42 -13.48 10.40
CA LYS A 16 3.99 -13.75 10.63
C LYS A 16 3.08 -13.00 9.66
N LEU A 17 3.57 -11.94 9.06
CA LEU A 17 2.96 -11.19 7.97
C LEU A 17 3.96 -11.06 6.84
N ASN A 18 3.47 -11.08 5.62
CA ASN A 18 4.25 -10.87 4.41
C ASN A 18 4.13 -9.41 3.95
N GLN A 19 5.07 -8.99 3.12
CA GLN A 19 5.02 -7.67 2.49
C GLN A 19 5.43 -7.71 1.04
N THR A 20 4.96 -6.73 0.29
CA THR A 20 5.41 -6.42 -1.06
C THR A 20 5.25 -4.93 -1.33
N VAL A 21 5.83 -4.45 -2.43
CA VAL A 21 5.70 -3.07 -2.89
C VAL A 21 5.35 -3.06 -4.37
N PHE A 22 4.39 -2.22 -4.75
CA PHE A 22 3.95 -2.06 -6.14
C PHE A 22 4.07 -0.60 -6.57
N ALA A 23 4.64 -0.36 -7.76
CA ALA A 23 4.48 0.90 -8.49
C ALA A 23 3.50 0.67 -9.64
N MET A 24 2.40 1.43 -9.69
CA MET A 24 1.34 1.20 -10.67
C MET A 24 0.56 2.48 -11.02
N GLY A 25 1.24 3.62 -11.00
CA GLY A 25 0.66 4.94 -11.25
C GLY A 25 0.53 5.77 -9.98
N CYS A 26 -0.40 6.74 -9.96
CA CYS A 26 -0.65 7.56 -8.78
C CYS A 26 -1.06 6.70 -7.58
N PHE A 27 -0.29 6.76 -6.50
CA PHE A 27 -0.39 5.85 -5.35
C PHE A 27 -1.65 6.01 -4.47
N TRP A 28 -2.44 7.09 -4.62
CA TRP A 28 -3.66 7.28 -3.83
C TRP A 28 -4.76 6.24 -4.14
N GLY A 29 -4.87 5.85 -5.41
CA GLY A 29 -5.79 4.81 -5.85
C GLY A 29 -5.40 3.43 -5.32
N PRO A 30 -4.17 2.96 -5.60
CA PRO A 30 -3.62 1.72 -5.04
C PRO A 30 -3.67 1.62 -3.51
N ASP A 31 -3.33 2.70 -2.76
CA ASP A 31 -3.45 2.70 -1.29
C ASP A 31 -4.86 2.33 -0.83
N SER A 32 -5.87 2.96 -1.43
CA SER A 32 -7.27 2.66 -1.14
C SER A 32 -7.68 1.26 -1.59
N ASN A 33 -7.30 0.87 -2.81
CA ASN A 33 -7.72 -0.38 -3.41
C ASN A 33 -7.17 -1.60 -2.66
N PHE A 34 -5.85 -1.65 -2.43
CA PHE A 34 -5.24 -2.71 -1.62
C PHE A 34 -5.74 -2.67 -0.18
N GLY A 35 -5.87 -1.48 0.43
CA GLY A 35 -6.37 -1.33 1.80
C GLY A 35 -7.72 -1.99 2.03
N GLY A 36 -8.61 -1.97 1.03
CA GLY A 36 -9.92 -2.63 1.06
C GLY A 36 -9.87 -4.16 1.00
N MET A 37 -8.83 -4.76 0.43
CA MET A 37 -8.78 -6.21 0.19
C MET A 37 -8.78 -7.01 1.50
N PRO A 38 -9.59 -8.08 1.62
CA PRO A 38 -9.48 -9.02 2.73
C PRO A 38 -8.06 -9.58 2.83
N GLY A 39 -7.53 -9.75 4.04
CA GLY A 39 -6.17 -10.24 4.25
C GLY A 39 -5.07 -9.16 4.20
N VAL A 40 -5.29 -8.02 3.55
CA VAL A 40 -4.38 -6.88 3.65
C VAL A 40 -4.51 -6.25 5.04
N VAL A 41 -3.40 -6.02 5.71
CA VAL A 41 -3.33 -5.54 7.10
C VAL A 41 -2.93 -4.07 7.16
N GLN A 42 -1.99 -3.66 6.30
CA GLN A 42 -1.52 -2.28 6.23
C GLN A 42 -1.15 -1.93 4.78
N THR A 43 -1.43 -0.70 4.39
CA THR A 43 -0.85 -0.07 3.21
C THR A 43 -0.12 1.20 3.62
N ARG A 44 0.92 1.55 2.88
CA ARG A 44 1.66 2.80 3.05
C ARG A 44 2.18 3.28 1.72
N VAL A 45 1.99 4.55 1.40
CA VAL A 45 2.50 5.12 0.14
C VAL A 45 3.90 5.70 0.32
N GLY A 46 4.68 5.67 -0.75
CA GLY A 46 6.07 6.08 -0.71
C GLY A 46 6.72 6.17 -2.08
N TYR A 47 8.04 6.16 -2.06
CA TYR A 47 8.90 6.27 -3.23
C TYR A 47 9.94 5.16 -3.23
N ALA A 48 10.13 4.51 -4.39
CA ALA A 48 11.16 3.48 -4.58
C ALA A 48 11.52 3.35 -6.07
N GLY A 49 12.50 2.52 -6.40
CA GLY A 49 12.88 2.21 -7.78
C GLY A 49 14.10 2.99 -8.31
N ALA A 50 14.82 3.74 -7.47
CA ALA A 50 16.08 4.37 -7.81
C ALA A 50 17.10 4.21 -6.68
N PRO A 51 18.41 4.29 -6.96
CA PRO A 51 19.45 4.15 -5.93
C PRO A 51 19.73 5.45 -5.16
N THR A 52 19.02 6.51 -5.46
CA THR A 52 19.20 7.84 -4.85
C THR A 52 18.54 7.92 -3.47
N LEU A 53 19.07 8.81 -2.62
CA LEU A 53 18.61 8.93 -1.24
C LEU A 53 17.67 10.13 -1.05
N ASN A 54 16.77 10.01 -0.06
CA ASN A 54 15.89 11.08 0.40
C ASN A 54 15.04 11.71 -0.73
N PRO A 55 14.23 10.95 -1.47
CA PRO A 55 13.25 11.51 -2.39
C PRO A 55 12.16 12.27 -1.63
N SER A 56 11.51 13.20 -2.33
CA SER A 56 10.29 13.87 -1.89
C SER A 56 9.33 14.00 -3.06
N TYR A 57 8.07 14.35 -2.81
CA TYR A 57 7.10 14.59 -3.89
C TYR A 57 7.54 15.69 -4.86
N ARG A 58 8.28 16.70 -4.36
CA ARG A 58 8.80 17.79 -5.20
C ARG A 58 10.06 17.42 -5.96
N ASP A 59 10.81 16.43 -5.47
CA ASP A 59 12.03 15.93 -6.10
C ASP A 59 12.13 14.43 -5.90
N LEU A 60 11.57 13.69 -6.84
CA LEU A 60 11.51 12.23 -6.83
C LEU A 60 12.86 11.55 -7.07
N LYS A 61 13.87 12.27 -7.56
CA LYS A 61 15.23 11.75 -7.78
C LYS A 61 15.30 10.44 -8.56
N GLY A 62 14.37 10.25 -9.50
CA GLY A 62 14.27 9.03 -10.31
C GLY A 62 13.44 7.90 -9.68
N HIS A 63 12.89 8.06 -8.49
CA HIS A 63 11.97 7.10 -7.89
C HIS A 63 10.61 7.10 -8.58
N ALA A 64 9.87 6.01 -8.42
CA ALA A 64 8.45 5.93 -8.74
C ALA A 64 7.60 6.09 -7.47
N GLU A 65 6.35 6.51 -7.64
CA GLU A 65 5.33 6.39 -6.61
C GLU A 65 4.99 4.93 -6.39
N VAL A 66 5.00 4.49 -5.13
CA VAL A 66 4.78 3.10 -4.76
C VAL A 66 3.81 2.97 -3.60
N VAL A 67 3.17 1.81 -3.50
CA VAL A 67 2.41 1.39 -2.34
C VAL A 67 3.06 0.13 -1.73
N ARG A 68 3.43 0.20 -0.46
CA ARG A 68 3.81 -0.96 0.35
C ARG A 68 2.53 -1.61 0.87
N VAL A 69 2.43 -2.92 0.70
CA VAL A 69 1.29 -3.73 1.13
C VAL A 69 1.79 -4.78 2.10
N VAL A 70 1.26 -4.77 3.33
CA VAL A 70 1.48 -5.82 4.33
C VAL A 70 0.23 -6.67 4.39
N TYR A 71 0.38 -7.98 4.32
CA TYR A 71 -0.74 -8.91 4.21
C TYR A 71 -0.52 -10.20 5.00
N ASP A 72 -1.63 -10.83 5.37
CA ASP A 72 -1.69 -12.13 6.02
C ASP A 72 -1.82 -13.22 4.95
N ASN A 73 -0.74 -13.98 4.74
CA ASN A 73 -0.67 -15.01 3.71
C ASN A 73 -1.64 -16.20 3.96
N GLU A 74 -2.18 -16.33 5.16
CA GLU A 74 -3.25 -17.29 5.45
C GLU A 74 -4.61 -16.86 4.85
N GLN A 75 -4.78 -15.55 4.56
CA GLN A 75 -6.04 -14.97 4.07
C GLN A 75 -5.97 -14.52 2.60
N ILE A 76 -4.80 -14.06 2.14
CA ILE A 76 -4.58 -13.60 0.78
C ILE A 76 -3.15 -13.90 0.35
N ASN A 77 -2.94 -14.45 -0.82
CA ASN A 77 -1.61 -14.72 -1.35
C ASN A 77 -1.14 -13.62 -2.30
N TYR A 78 0.16 -13.65 -2.64
CA TYR A 78 0.77 -12.67 -3.54
C TYR A 78 0.13 -12.66 -4.93
N ARG A 79 -0.29 -13.81 -5.47
CA ARG A 79 -0.97 -13.91 -6.78
C ARG A 79 -2.28 -13.10 -6.82
N ASN A 80 -3.05 -13.10 -5.74
CA ASN A 80 -4.26 -12.29 -5.66
C ASN A 80 -3.94 -10.78 -5.65
N LEU A 81 -2.87 -10.37 -4.96
CA LEU A 81 -2.40 -8.98 -4.98
C LEU A 81 -1.89 -8.59 -6.37
N LEU A 82 -1.17 -9.47 -7.03
CA LEU A 82 -0.68 -9.24 -8.38
C LEU A 82 -1.82 -9.10 -9.40
N GLY A 83 -2.88 -9.90 -9.29
CA GLY A 83 -4.08 -9.75 -10.13
C GLY A 83 -4.75 -8.37 -9.99
N ASN A 84 -4.71 -7.79 -8.77
CA ASN A 84 -5.14 -6.41 -8.57
C ASN A 84 -4.18 -5.40 -9.23
N PHE A 85 -2.87 -5.59 -9.14
CA PHE A 85 -1.87 -4.79 -9.85
C PHE A 85 -2.11 -4.81 -11.37
N GLU A 86 -2.34 -5.99 -11.96
CA GLU A 86 -2.57 -6.16 -13.40
C GLU A 86 -3.75 -5.33 -13.93
N SER A 87 -4.77 -5.14 -13.12
CA SER A 87 -5.95 -4.36 -13.50
C SER A 87 -5.74 -2.85 -13.53
N TRP A 88 -4.62 -2.35 -13.02
CA TRP A 88 -4.37 -0.92 -12.83
C TRP A 88 -3.12 -0.39 -13.51
N PHE A 89 -2.08 -1.21 -13.69
CA PHE A 89 -0.84 -0.72 -14.27
C PHE A 89 -0.98 -0.40 -15.77
N VAL A 90 -0.15 0.50 -16.27
CA VAL A 90 -0.12 0.87 -17.70
C VAL A 90 1.02 0.12 -18.39
N PRO A 91 0.71 -0.88 -19.25
CA PRO A 91 1.72 -1.63 -19.97
C PRO A 91 2.63 -0.72 -20.82
N GLY A 92 3.90 -1.10 -20.95
CA GLY A 92 4.86 -0.40 -21.81
C GLY A 92 5.40 0.93 -21.24
N ARG A 93 4.89 1.44 -20.13
CA ARG A 93 5.45 2.64 -19.49
C ARG A 93 6.76 2.28 -18.77
N LYS A 94 7.88 2.74 -19.28
CA LYS A 94 9.22 2.40 -18.74
C LYS A 94 9.86 3.50 -17.89
N GLN A 95 9.30 4.70 -17.89
CA GLN A 95 9.91 5.88 -17.26
C GLN A 95 8.90 6.73 -16.48
N GLY A 96 9.44 7.62 -15.63
CA GLY A 96 8.69 8.58 -14.84
C GLY A 96 8.15 8.04 -13.52
N GLN A 97 7.52 8.92 -12.76
CA GLN A 97 7.00 8.62 -11.41
C GLN A 97 5.90 7.56 -11.39
N TYR A 98 5.23 7.34 -12.51
CA TYR A 98 4.10 6.40 -12.64
C TYR A 98 4.46 5.12 -13.40
N ARG A 99 5.76 4.82 -13.57
CA ARG A 99 6.17 3.57 -14.22
C ARG A 99 5.84 2.36 -13.36
N PRO A 100 5.42 1.24 -13.95
CA PRO A 100 5.11 0.03 -13.21
C PRO A 100 6.37 -0.70 -12.76
N ILE A 101 6.42 -1.08 -11.47
CA ILE A 101 7.49 -1.88 -10.88
C ILE A 101 6.88 -2.89 -9.93
N LEU A 102 7.36 -4.12 -9.96
CA LEU A 102 7.11 -5.16 -8.98
C LEU A 102 8.34 -5.30 -8.08
N PHE A 103 8.17 -5.11 -6.78
CA PHE A 103 9.22 -5.38 -5.81
C PHE A 103 8.94 -6.74 -5.17
N VAL A 104 9.89 -7.67 -5.27
CA VAL A 104 9.74 -9.04 -4.78
C VAL A 104 10.66 -9.29 -3.59
N TYR A 105 10.11 -9.87 -2.54
CA TYR A 105 10.78 -10.05 -1.24
C TYR A 105 11.15 -11.50 -0.95
N ASP A 106 10.61 -12.44 -1.72
CA ASP A 106 10.90 -13.86 -1.57
C ASP A 106 10.80 -14.59 -2.91
N ARG A 107 11.14 -15.88 -2.87
CA ARG A 107 11.18 -16.73 -4.06
C ARG A 107 9.79 -16.96 -4.68
N GLU A 108 8.75 -17.04 -3.85
CA GLU A 108 7.37 -17.25 -4.31
C GLU A 108 6.91 -16.02 -5.10
N GLN A 109 7.09 -14.81 -4.54
CA GLN A 109 6.77 -13.56 -5.21
C GLN A 109 7.53 -13.42 -6.54
N LYS A 110 8.83 -13.77 -6.55
CA LYS A 110 9.64 -13.72 -7.78
C LYS A 110 9.11 -14.67 -8.85
N GLN A 111 8.77 -15.90 -8.49
CA GLN A 111 8.21 -16.87 -9.41
C GLN A 111 6.89 -16.38 -10.02
N VAL A 112 5.97 -15.88 -9.20
CA VAL A 112 4.67 -15.36 -9.67
C VAL A 112 4.84 -14.12 -10.57
N ALA A 113 5.80 -13.24 -10.27
CA ALA A 113 6.13 -12.11 -11.12
C ALA A 113 6.69 -12.55 -12.48
N ASP A 114 7.58 -13.55 -12.50
CA ASP A 114 8.14 -14.09 -13.74
C ASP A 114 7.08 -14.74 -14.63
N GLU A 115 6.10 -15.42 -14.05
CA GLU A 115 4.94 -15.98 -14.78
C GLU A 115 4.13 -14.87 -15.46
N LEU A 116 3.88 -13.76 -14.77
CA LEU A 116 3.22 -12.60 -15.37
C LEU A 116 4.02 -12.05 -16.56
N ILE A 117 5.34 -11.86 -16.39
CA ILE A 117 6.21 -11.35 -17.46
C ILE A 117 6.16 -12.24 -18.70
N GLN A 118 6.17 -13.56 -18.51
CA GLN A 118 6.03 -14.52 -19.62
C GLN A 118 4.68 -14.40 -20.33
N ALA A 119 3.60 -14.17 -19.58
CA ALA A 119 2.25 -14.07 -20.14
C ALA A 119 2.02 -12.80 -20.96
N ILE A 120 2.52 -11.64 -20.50
CA ILE A 120 2.26 -10.33 -21.14
C ILE A 120 3.37 -9.88 -22.12
N GLY A 121 4.51 -10.57 -22.12
CA GLY A 121 5.67 -10.25 -22.95
C GLY A 121 6.53 -9.13 -22.36
N LYS A 122 7.83 -9.23 -22.58
CA LYS A 122 8.86 -8.36 -21.98
C LYS A 122 8.68 -6.86 -22.27
N GLU A 123 8.15 -6.51 -23.43
CA GLU A 123 7.95 -5.10 -23.82
C GLU A 123 6.89 -4.41 -22.96
N ASN A 124 5.84 -5.15 -22.59
CA ASN A 124 4.72 -4.66 -21.80
C ASN A 124 4.92 -4.84 -20.29
N SER A 125 5.95 -5.60 -19.90
CA SER A 125 6.18 -5.98 -18.50
C SER A 125 6.59 -4.80 -17.62
N PRO A 126 6.20 -4.82 -16.33
CA PRO A 126 6.80 -3.97 -15.31
C PRO A 126 8.29 -4.30 -15.13
N GLU A 127 9.07 -3.38 -14.57
CA GLU A 127 10.38 -3.68 -14.01
C GLU A 127 10.19 -4.60 -12.79
N VAL A 128 11.09 -5.57 -12.58
CA VAL A 128 11.13 -6.38 -11.35
C VAL A 128 12.40 -6.03 -10.60
N ILE A 129 12.27 -5.67 -9.32
CA ILE A 129 13.37 -5.33 -8.42
C ILE A 129 13.30 -6.27 -7.20
N GLU A 130 14.41 -6.94 -6.89
CA GLU A 130 14.47 -7.84 -5.74
C GLU A 130 14.78 -7.08 -4.45
N ALA A 131 14.17 -7.49 -3.33
CA ALA A 131 14.49 -6.98 -2.01
C ALA A 131 15.99 -7.19 -1.72
N GLY A 132 16.64 -6.15 -1.17
CA GLY A 132 18.10 -6.15 -0.99
C GLY A 132 18.84 -5.33 -2.04
N GLU A 133 18.28 -5.08 -3.20
CA GLU A 133 18.82 -4.07 -4.12
C GLU A 133 18.65 -2.66 -3.52
N GLN A 134 19.62 -1.78 -3.77
CA GLN A 134 19.53 -0.38 -3.31
C GLN A 134 18.27 0.32 -3.85
N LYS A 135 17.83 -0.02 -5.04
CA LYS A 135 16.59 0.49 -5.66
C LYS A 135 15.31 0.04 -4.93
N ALA A 136 15.36 -1.06 -4.18
CA ALA A 136 14.21 -1.60 -3.46
C ALA A 136 13.93 -0.86 -2.14
N TYR A 137 14.80 0.07 -1.72
CA TYR A 137 14.58 0.79 -0.47
C TYR A 137 13.31 1.64 -0.57
N PHE A 138 12.41 1.41 0.38
CA PHE A 138 11.14 2.13 0.48
C PHE A 138 11.30 3.41 1.30
N TRP A 139 11.09 4.54 0.67
CA TRP A 139 11.02 5.86 1.29
C TRP A 139 9.56 6.23 1.51
N SER A 140 9.15 6.40 2.78
CA SER A 140 7.78 6.83 3.09
C SER A 140 7.50 8.20 2.47
N ALA A 141 6.35 8.33 1.80
CA ALA A 141 5.87 9.64 1.37
C ALA A 141 5.42 10.48 2.56
N GLU A 142 5.29 11.76 2.34
CA GLU A 142 4.87 12.76 3.32
C GLU A 142 3.46 12.43 3.88
N ASP A 143 3.19 12.84 5.11
CA ASP A 143 1.97 12.47 5.84
C ASP A 143 0.67 12.83 5.11
N TYR A 144 0.66 13.95 4.38
CA TYR A 144 -0.53 14.37 3.62
C TYR A 144 -0.88 13.43 2.45
N HIS A 145 0.03 12.56 2.03
CA HIS A 145 -0.23 11.53 1.04
C HIS A 145 -0.79 10.22 1.64
N GLN A 146 -0.49 9.96 2.93
CA GLN A 146 -0.94 8.73 3.59
C GLN A 146 -2.45 8.76 3.80
N LYS A 147 -3.16 7.71 3.40
CA LYS A 147 -4.63 7.61 3.52
C LYS A 147 -5.36 8.83 2.95
N TYR A 148 -4.93 9.27 1.75
CA TYR A 148 -5.36 10.51 1.12
C TYR A 148 -6.88 10.67 1.06
N ARG A 149 -7.62 9.61 0.74
CA ARG A 149 -9.08 9.67 0.67
C ARG A 149 -9.72 9.91 2.03
N LEU A 150 -9.19 9.27 3.07
CA LEU A 150 -9.68 9.41 4.44
C LEU A 150 -9.34 10.80 5.02
N ARG A 151 -8.17 11.35 4.66
CA ARG A 151 -7.73 12.70 5.10
C ARG A 151 -8.62 13.83 4.62
N ARG A 152 -9.47 13.61 3.64
CA ARG A 152 -10.49 14.61 3.22
C ARG A 152 -11.54 14.85 4.31
N ASN A 153 -11.66 13.98 5.29
CA ASN A 153 -12.50 14.13 6.46
C ASN A 153 -11.66 14.63 7.64
N GLU A 154 -11.48 15.96 7.73
CA GLU A 154 -10.62 16.62 8.73
C GLU A 154 -11.04 16.28 10.18
N LYS A 155 -12.37 16.20 10.43
CA LYS A 155 -12.87 15.85 11.76
C LYS A 155 -12.46 14.44 12.17
N LEU A 156 -12.54 13.48 11.26
CA LEU A 156 -12.11 12.11 11.53
C LEU A 156 -10.60 12.05 11.77
N VAL A 157 -9.81 12.78 10.98
CA VAL A 157 -8.35 12.85 11.14
C VAL A 157 -7.98 13.40 12.51
N SER A 158 -8.57 14.52 12.93
CA SER A 158 -8.29 15.11 14.25
C SER A 158 -8.62 14.15 15.41
N LEU A 159 -9.73 13.41 15.31
CA LEU A 159 -10.07 12.39 16.31
C LEU A 159 -9.11 11.18 16.27
N ALA A 160 -8.67 10.79 15.06
CA ALA A 160 -7.72 9.69 14.90
C ALA A 160 -6.34 10.05 15.50
N GLU A 161 -5.86 11.26 15.28
CA GLU A 161 -4.61 11.76 15.88
C GLU A 161 -4.69 11.81 17.40
N LEU A 162 -5.84 12.21 17.97
CA LEU A 162 -6.05 12.29 19.39
C LEU A 162 -6.06 10.90 20.05
N ASP A 163 -6.79 9.94 19.49
CA ASP A 163 -7.04 8.64 20.12
C ASP A 163 -5.98 7.57 19.76
N PHE A 164 -5.34 7.67 18.59
CA PHE A 164 -4.36 6.70 18.07
C PHE A 164 -2.95 7.27 17.92
N GLY A 165 -2.79 8.58 18.16
CA GLY A 165 -1.49 9.25 18.04
C GLY A 165 -1.04 9.55 16.62
N PRO A 166 0.21 10.01 16.42
CA PRO A 166 0.71 10.51 15.14
C PRO A 166 0.82 9.44 14.05
N ARG A 167 0.84 8.16 14.42
CA ARG A 167 0.92 7.01 13.49
C ARG A 167 -0.45 6.36 13.24
N TRP A 168 -1.56 7.07 13.45
CA TRP A 168 -2.90 6.55 13.24
C TRP A 168 -3.12 5.96 11.84
N ASP A 169 -2.53 6.56 10.82
CA ASP A 169 -2.62 6.16 9.42
C ASP A 169 -1.95 4.81 9.12
N GLU A 170 -1.11 4.32 10.03
CA GLU A 170 -0.48 3.00 9.95
C GLU A 170 -1.31 1.89 10.62
N HIS A 171 -2.38 2.25 11.30
CA HIS A 171 -3.23 1.29 12.00
C HIS A 171 -4.17 0.57 11.03
N LEU A 172 -4.41 -0.73 11.28
CA LEU A 172 -5.29 -1.57 10.46
C LEU A 172 -6.66 -0.94 10.17
N TYR A 173 -7.28 -0.31 11.17
CA TYR A 173 -8.64 0.25 11.02
C TYR A 173 -8.67 1.34 9.95
N PHE A 174 -7.69 2.23 9.94
CA PHE A 174 -7.62 3.31 8.95
C PHE A 174 -7.17 2.85 7.58
N THR A 175 -6.35 1.79 7.50
CA THR A 175 -6.09 1.09 6.24
C THR A 175 -7.40 0.59 5.62
N LYS A 176 -8.26 -0.04 6.42
CA LYS A 176 -9.55 -0.55 5.97
C LYS A 176 -10.55 0.55 5.63
N LEU A 177 -10.65 1.58 6.45
CA LEU A 177 -11.56 2.70 6.20
C LEU A 177 -11.14 3.53 4.97
N ASN A 178 -9.84 3.69 4.71
CA ASN A 178 -9.35 4.31 3.48
C ASN A 178 -9.73 3.48 2.24
N GLY A 179 -9.84 2.16 2.40
CA GLY A 179 -10.28 1.22 1.37
C GLY A 179 -11.75 1.38 0.96
N ASP A 180 -12.61 1.91 1.84
CA ASP A 180 -14.02 2.16 1.55
C ASP A 180 -14.24 3.23 0.46
N GLY A 181 -13.26 4.08 0.22
CA GLY A 181 -13.24 4.98 -0.93
C GLY A 181 -13.07 4.27 -2.28
N GLY A 182 -12.81 2.95 -2.32
CA GLY A 182 -12.77 2.09 -3.49
C GLY A 182 -14.06 1.28 -3.66
N LYS A 183 -14.27 0.68 -4.83
CA LYS A 183 -15.51 -0.04 -5.17
C LYS A 183 -15.76 -1.27 -4.26
N GLY A 184 -16.90 -1.30 -3.58
CA GLY A 184 -17.52 -2.54 -3.07
C GLY A 184 -17.04 -3.08 -1.73
N PHE A 185 -16.22 -2.36 -0.97
CA PHE A 185 -15.77 -2.80 0.34
C PHE A 185 -16.73 -2.38 1.47
N ASN A 186 -17.10 -3.32 2.34
CA ASN A 186 -17.96 -3.03 3.50
C ASN A 186 -17.13 -2.59 4.70
N SER A 187 -16.98 -1.29 4.91
CA SER A 187 -16.30 -0.69 6.05
C SER A 187 -17.03 -0.85 7.38
N ALA A 188 -18.31 -1.20 7.37
CA ALA A 188 -19.17 -1.18 8.56
C ALA A 188 -18.61 -2.01 9.73
N GLN A 189 -17.99 -3.15 9.47
CA GLN A 189 -17.37 -3.99 10.50
C GLN A 189 -16.15 -3.32 11.16
N TRP A 190 -15.41 -2.50 10.42
CA TRP A 190 -14.23 -1.79 10.90
C TRP A 190 -14.63 -0.51 11.62
N LEU A 191 -15.63 0.19 11.10
CA LEU A 191 -16.18 1.38 11.70
C LEU A 191 -16.71 1.11 13.12
N LYS A 192 -17.38 -0.03 13.34
CA LYS A 192 -17.86 -0.45 14.65
C LYS A 192 -16.75 -0.62 15.70
N LYS A 193 -15.49 -0.77 15.30
CA LYS A 193 -14.35 -0.91 16.21
C LYS A 193 -13.77 0.43 16.68
N LEU A 194 -14.23 1.52 16.08
CA LEU A 194 -13.80 2.87 16.45
C LEU A 194 -14.70 3.47 17.54
N PRO A 195 -14.21 4.47 18.29
CA PRO A 195 -15.03 5.28 19.20
C PRO A 195 -16.24 5.89 18.51
N GLN A 196 -17.33 6.08 19.27
CA GLN A 196 -18.61 6.56 18.70
C GLN A 196 -18.49 7.90 17.95
N GLU A 197 -17.68 8.82 18.47
CA GLU A 197 -17.47 10.12 17.83
C GLU A 197 -16.80 10.00 16.45
N MET A 198 -15.84 9.06 16.31
CA MET A 198 -15.24 8.76 15.01
C MET A 198 -16.24 8.11 14.05
N GLN A 199 -17.10 7.20 14.57
CA GLN A 199 -18.15 6.59 13.75
C GLN A 199 -19.12 7.63 13.18
N LYS A 200 -19.47 8.64 13.98
CA LYS A 200 -20.31 9.77 13.53
C LYS A 200 -19.58 10.63 12.50
N ALA A 201 -18.31 10.97 12.77
CA ALA A 201 -17.50 11.79 11.88
C ALA A 201 -17.32 11.13 10.49
N TYR A 202 -17.08 9.82 10.44
CA TYR A 202 -16.93 9.06 9.19
C TYR A 202 -18.19 9.09 8.30
N ARG A 203 -19.37 9.07 8.90
CA ARG A 203 -20.66 9.04 8.15
C ARG A 203 -21.09 10.38 7.58
N ILE A 204 -20.51 11.48 8.05
CA ILE A 204 -20.86 12.84 7.66
C ILE A 204 -19.97 13.37 6.50
N GLY A 205 -18.81 12.78 6.30
CA GLY A 205 -17.86 13.12 5.24
C GLY A 205 -17.97 12.20 4.04
#